data_dc02d9514652d7e093e53f69feaad3d3
#
_entry.id   dc02d9514652d7e093e53f69feaad3d3
#
_cell.length_a   1.000
_cell.length_b   1.000
_cell.length_c   1.000
_cell.angle_alpha   90.00
_cell.angle_beta   90.00
_cell.angle_gamma   90.00
#
_symmetry.space_group_name_H-M   'P 1'
#
loop_
_entity.id
_entity.type
_entity.pdbx_description
1 polymer ?
#
loop_
_entity_poly.entity_id
_entity_poly.type
_entity_poly.pdbx_seq_one_letter_code
_entity_poly.pdbx_strand_id
1 'polypeptide(L)'
;MQLKPEQIDAHLRKQLAPVYFISGDEPLRVMESADAIRTAARKQGYDEREVLTVQPGFDWDALRSEAGNLSLFSQRRIIDLRIPGGKPGAEGSKALRAFVANPPEDTLLLITAGKLDASARNGKWVQALDKAGVVMHVWPLKPHEFTRWVEQRMRRRGLQPDADAVTLLADRVEGNLLACVQEIEKLYLSLGEGVVDADTILEQVADNARYDVFALVDSALGGDAVRSVRILQGLNAEGVVSQIVVWALSREIRTLAAMAAAVASGQQAAAVVSRHRVWAARKAVVTAALQRLSPA
;
A
#
# COMPACT_ATOMS: atom_id res chain seq x y z
N MET A 1 6.31 -19.81 11.84
CA MET A 1 4.98 -19.19 12.17
C MET A 1 4.62 -18.18 11.10
N GLN A 2 3.38 -18.21 10.57
CA GLN A 2 2.93 -17.24 9.56
C GLN A 2 2.15 -16.09 10.19
N LEU A 3 2.46 -14.86 9.79
CA LEU A 3 1.79 -13.63 10.24
C LEU A 3 1.32 -12.78 9.06
N LYS A 4 0.26 -12.00 9.28
CA LYS A 4 -0.11 -10.89 8.40
C LYS A 4 0.59 -9.60 8.86
N PRO A 5 0.83 -8.61 7.97
CA PRO A 5 1.45 -7.34 8.36
C PRO A 5 0.76 -6.64 9.53
N GLU A 6 -0.57 -6.73 9.63
CA GLU A 6 -1.34 -6.10 10.71
C GLU A 6 -1.08 -6.71 12.10
N GLN A 7 -0.49 -7.90 12.15
CA GLN A 7 -0.21 -8.64 13.39
C GLN A 7 1.22 -8.41 13.91
N ILE A 8 2.09 -7.77 13.10
CA ILE A 8 3.52 -7.66 13.43
C ILE A 8 3.77 -6.90 14.73
N ASP A 9 3.10 -5.76 14.95
CA ASP A 9 3.27 -4.96 16.15
C ASP A 9 2.89 -5.71 17.43
N ALA A 10 1.80 -6.49 17.36
CA ALA A 10 1.35 -7.31 18.49
C ALA A 10 2.32 -8.48 18.79
N HIS A 11 2.92 -9.04 17.75
CA HIS A 11 3.96 -10.06 17.87
C HIS A 11 5.23 -9.50 18.49
N LEU A 12 5.74 -8.38 17.97
CA LEU A 12 6.99 -7.75 18.42
C LEU A 12 6.92 -7.23 19.85
N ARG A 13 5.73 -6.92 20.37
CA ARG A 13 5.55 -6.59 21.80
C ARG A 13 5.71 -7.78 22.72
N LYS A 14 5.50 -9.01 22.23
CA LYS A 14 5.58 -10.23 23.04
C LYS A 14 6.95 -10.86 22.97
N GLN A 15 7.50 -10.97 21.77
CA GLN A 15 8.77 -11.66 21.52
C GLN A 15 9.40 -11.20 20.21
N LEU A 16 10.72 -11.34 20.15
CA LEU A 16 11.50 -11.20 18.92
C LEU A 16 11.92 -12.60 18.45
N ALA A 17 11.61 -12.93 17.20
CA ALA A 17 12.05 -14.21 16.62
C ALA A 17 13.46 -14.06 16.02
N PRO A 18 14.26 -15.13 15.95
CA PRO A 18 15.60 -15.07 15.39
C PRO A 18 15.59 -14.86 13.86
N VAL A 19 14.48 -15.19 13.19
CA VAL A 19 14.35 -15.10 11.74
C VAL A 19 13.02 -14.47 11.37
N TYR A 20 13.07 -13.48 10.47
CA TYR A 20 11.92 -12.90 9.83
C TYR A 20 12.09 -12.95 8.31
N PHE A 21 11.08 -13.44 7.62
CA PHE A 21 11.02 -13.45 6.18
C PHE A 21 9.77 -12.71 5.69
N ILE A 22 9.95 -11.64 4.93
CA ILE A 22 8.89 -10.81 4.38
C ILE A 22 8.99 -10.85 2.86
N SER A 23 7.93 -11.24 2.18
CA SER A 23 7.89 -11.25 0.72
C SER A 23 6.58 -10.70 0.20
N GLY A 24 6.61 -9.99 -0.92
CA GLY A 24 5.40 -9.47 -1.54
C GLY A 24 5.64 -8.42 -2.60
N ASP A 25 4.54 -7.96 -3.18
CA ASP A 25 4.48 -6.94 -4.23
C ASP A 25 3.79 -5.64 -3.77
N GLU A 26 3.73 -5.41 -2.45
CA GLU A 26 3.29 -4.14 -1.87
C GLU A 26 4.47 -3.51 -1.09
N PRO A 27 5.27 -2.67 -1.76
CA PRO A 27 6.56 -2.19 -1.23
C PRO A 27 6.45 -1.46 0.11
N LEU A 28 5.45 -0.59 0.27
CA LEU A 28 5.26 0.18 1.51
C LEU A 28 5.06 -0.75 2.71
N ARG A 29 4.19 -1.73 2.58
CA ARG A 29 3.87 -2.65 3.69
C ARG A 29 5.02 -3.60 4.00
N VAL A 30 5.80 -4.01 2.99
CA VAL A 30 7.05 -4.77 3.18
C VAL A 30 8.05 -3.93 3.96
N MET A 31 8.25 -2.67 3.56
CA MET A 31 9.18 -1.75 4.20
C MET A 31 8.77 -1.45 5.65
N GLU A 32 7.51 -1.09 5.90
CA GLU A 32 7.00 -0.79 7.24
C GLU A 32 7.11 -1.99 8.19
N SER A 33 6.82 -3.20 7.70
CA SER A 33 6.98 -4.42 8.49
C SER A 33 8.45 -4.66 8.85
N ALA A 34 9.37 -4.47 7.90
CA ALA A 34 10.80 -4.60 8.14
C ALA A 34 11.32 -3.53 9.11
N ASP A 35 10.83 -2.29 9.01
CA ASP A 35 11.21 -1.19 9.92
C ASP A 35 10.70 -1.41 11.35
N ALA A 36 9.50 -1.96 11.51
CA ALA A 36 8.97 -2.34 12.81
C ALA A 36 9.85 -3.41 13.47
N ILE A 37 10.30 -4.42 12.72
CA ILE A 37 11.21 -5.47 13.21
C ILE A 37 12.56 -4.86 13.59
N ARG A 38 13.16 -4.01 12.76
CA ARG A 38 14.43 -3.32 13.05
C ARG A 38 14.34 -2.48 14.31
N THR A 39 13.24 -1.75 14.46
CA THR A 39 12.99 -0.92 15.63
C THR A 39 12.85 -1.75 16.90
N ALA A 40 12.13 -2.86 16.85
CA ALA A 40 11.99 -3.77 17.97
C ALA A 40 13.32 -4.46 18.33
N ALA A 41 14.10 -4.86 17.34
CA ALA A 41 15.41 -5.47 17.53
C ALA A 41 16.39 -4.48 18.18
N ARG A 42 16.46 -3.22 17.73
CA ARG A 42 17.29 -2.18 18.35
C ARG A 42 16.96 -1.97 19.82
N LYS A 43 15.68 -1.99 20.20
CA LYS A 43 15.26 -1.89 21.61
C LYS A 43 15.72 -3.05 22.47
N GLN A 44 16.14 -4.16 21.85
CA GLN A 44 16.66 -5.35 22.52
C GLN A 44 18.18 -5.51 22.38
N GLY A 45 18.89 -4.43 21.97
CA GLY A 45 20.34 -4.39 21.90
C GLY A 45 20.95 -4.95 20.60
N TYR A 46 20.17 -5.06 19.53
CA TYR A 46 20.69 -5.35 18.19
C TYR A 46 21.14 -4.04 17.52
N ASP A 47 22.30 -3.54 17.89
CA ASP A 47 22.78 -2.22 17.51
C ASP A 47 23.52 -2.21 16.17
N GLU A 48 24.11 -3.33 15.80
CA GLU A 48 24.80 -3.50 14.52
C GLU A 48 23.85 -4.03 13.45
N ARG A 49 24.01 -3.52 12.22
CA ARG A 49 23.20 -3.97 11.08
C ARG A 49 24.05 -4.08 9.83
N GLU A 50 24.16 -5.30 9.32
CA GLU A 50 24.77 -5.59 8.03
C GLU A 50 23.71 -5.75 6.96
N VAL A 51 23.89 -5.10 5.80
CA VAL A 51 22.91 -5.13 4.69
C VAL A 51 23.52 -5.89 3.53
N LEU A 52 22.95 -7.04 3.21
CA LEU A 52 23.34 -7.89 2.09
C LEU A 52 22.25 -7.80 1.00
N THR A 53 22.64 -7.48 -0.24
CA THR A 53 21.69 -7.44 -1.36
C THR A 53 22.06 -8.50 -2.39
N VAL A 54 21.15 -9.44 -2.61
CA VAL A 54 21.33 -10.54 -3.57
C VAL A 54 21.17 -10.01 -4.99
N GLN A 55 22.26 -10.08 -5.74
CA GLN A 55 22.36 -9.74 -7.16
C GLN A 55 22.90 -10.96 -7.93
N PRO A 56 22.87 -10.97 -9.27
CA PRO A 56 23.54 -12.00 -10.05
C PRO A 56 25.02 -12.12 -9.64
N GLY A 57 25.47 -13.33 -9.31
CA GLY A 57 26.82 -13.59 -8.80
C GLY A 57 27.02 -13.32 -7.30
N PHE A 58 25.95 -13.14 -6.53
CA PHE A 58 26.06 -12.96 -5.08
C PHE A 58 26.72 -14.17 -4.40
N ASP A 59 27.75 -13.88 -3.61
CA ASP A 59 28.47 -14.90 -2.83
C ASP A 59 27.68 -15.27 -1.56
N TRP A 60 27.07 -16.45 -1.56
CA TRP A 60 26.30 -16.96 -0.41
C TRP A 60 27.19 -17.38 0.77
N ASP A 61 28.50 -17.50 0.59
CA ASP A 61 29.42 -17.72 1.69
C ASP A 61 29.58 -16.46 2.56
N ALA A 62 29.33 -15.27 2.00
CA ALA A 62 29.23 -14.04 2.77
C ALA A 62 28.18 -14.14 3.90
N LEU A 63 27.00 -14.72 3.63
CA LEU A 63 25.99 -14.93 4.69
C LEU A 63 26.50 -15.82 5.82
N ARG A 64 27.33 -16.82 5.51
CA ARG A 64 27.94 -17.70 6.53
C ARG A 64 29.07 -17.01 7.28
N SER A 65 29.89 -16.26 6.57
CA SER A 65 31.01 -15.50 7.15
C SER A 65 30.48 -14.45 8.11
N GLU A 66 29.43 -13.72 7.70
CA GLU A 66 28.77 -12.76 8.59
C GLU A 66 28.15 -13.43 9.80
N ALA A 67 27.58 -14.61 9.66
CA ALA A 67 27.07 -15.38 10.82
C ALA A 67 28.20 -15.82 11.79
N GLY A 68 29.40 -16.05 11.27
CA GLY A 68 30.55 -16.50 12.06
C GLY A 68 31.43 -15.38 12.61
N ASN A 69 31.30 -14.16 12.07
CA ASN A 69 32.11 -13.02 12.54
C ASN A 69 31.61 -12.55 13.90
N LEU A 70 32.44 -12.64 14.92
CA LEU A 70 32.18 -12.00 16.20
C LEU A 70 32.32 -10.47 16.01
N SER A 71 31.27 -9.71 16.31
CA SER A 71 31.37 -8.27 16.33
C SER A 71 32.36 -7.84 17.41
N LEU A 72 33.24 -6.92 17.06
CA LEU A 72 34.21 -6.36 18.01
C LEU A 72 33.57 -5.30 18.94
N PHE A 73 32.39 -4.79 18.60
CA PHE A 73 31.77 -3.64 19.27
C PHE A 73 30.33 -3.88 19.75
N SER A 74 29.66 -4.93 19.23
CA SER A 74 28.27 -5.23 19.58
C SER A 74 28.11 -6.73 19.86
N GLN A 75 27.33 -7.05 20.90
CA GLN A 75 27.00 -8.45 21.22
C GLN A 75 25.89 -8.99 20.33
N ARG A 76 25.06 -8.11 19.71
CA ARG A 76 23.90 -8.51 18.91
C ARG A 76 23.81 -7.71 17.63
N ARG A 77 23.46 -8.39 16.52
CA ARG A 77 23.37 -7.78 15.20
C ARG A 77 22.19 -8.25 14.37
N ILE A 78 21.82 -7.43 13.38
CA ILE A 78 20.83 -7.74 12.37
C ILE A 78 21.55 -8.01 11.04
N ILE A 79 21.34 -9.16 10.45
CA ILE A 79 21.66 -9.41 9.04
C ILE A 79 20.38 -9.10 8.23
N ASP A 80 20.41 -8.00 7.47
CA ASP A 80 19.31 -7.54 6.62
C ASP A 80 19.55 -8.00 5.18
N LEU A 81 19.04 -9.19 4.86
CA LEU A 81 19.20 -9.81 3.54
C LEU A 81 18.08 -9.41 2.61
N ARG A 82 18.43 -8.77 1.50
CA ARG A 82 17.48 -8.33 0.47
C ARG A 82 17.56 -9.20 -0.77
N ILE A 83 16.43 -9.73 -1.22
CA ILE A 83 16.31 -10.59 -2.41
C ILE A 83 15.30 -9.95 -3.39
N PRO A 84 15.67 -8.87 -4.12
CA PRO A 84 14.74 -8.13 -4.97
C PRO A 84 14.03 -9.03 -6.00
N GLY A 85 14.74 -10.00 -6.56
CA GLY A 85 14.21 -10.97 -7.54
C GLY A 85 13.27 -12.03 -6.93
N GLY A 86 13.06 -12.03 -5.62
CA GLY A 86 12.18 -12.96 -4.93
C GLY A 86 12.77 -14.35 -4.70
N LYS A 87 13.62 -14.86 -5.58
CA LYS A 87 14.17 -16.22 -5.52
C LYS A 87 15.68 -16.21 -5.23
N PRO A 88 16.15 -16.92 -4.20
CA PRO A 88 17.58 -16.97 -3.86
C PRO A 88 18.40 -17.89 -4.79
N GLY A 89 17.77 -18.64 -5.70
CA GLY A 89 18.44 -19.68 -6.49
C GLY A 89 18.73 -20.94 -5.69
N ALA A 90 19.43 -21.90 -6.31
CA ALA A 90 19.73 -23.18 -5.69
C ALA A 90 20.73 -23.02 -4.52
N GLU A 91 21.82 -22.29 -4.76
CA GLU A 91 22.85 -22.03 -3.74
C GLU A 91 22.30 -21.23 -2.57
N GLY A 92 21.51 -20.17 -2.86
CA GLY A 92 20.86 -19.39 -1.80
C GLY A 92 19.86 -20.18 -0.99
N SER A 93 19.07 -21.05 -1.63
CA SER A 93 18.18 -21.97 -0.93
C SER A 93 18.94 -22.91 0.01
N LYS A 94 20.11 -23.39 -0.40
CA LYS A 94 20.99 -24.23 0.43
C LYS A 94 21.58 -23.43 1.59
N ALA A 95 22.12 -22.23 1.31
CA ALA A 95 22.71 -21.35 2.32
C ALA A 95 21.72 -20.93 3.40
N LEU A 96 20.50 -20.47 3.00
CA LEU A 96 19.45 -20.10 3.94
C LEU A 96 19.00 -21.26 4.83
N ARG A 97 18.84 -22.44 4.26
CA ARG A 97 18.50 -23.65 5.05
C ARG A 97 19.59 -24.03 6.02
N ALA A 98 20.86 -23.92 5.63
CA ALA A 98 21.99 -24.18 6.52
C ALA A 98 22.06 -23.17 7.65
N PHE A 99 21.86 -21.88 7.37
CA PHE A 99 21.83 -20.81 8.37
C PHE A 99 20.75 -21.06 9.44
N VAL A 100 19.51 -21.31 9.01
CA VAL A 100 18.39 -21.46 9.96
C VAL A 100 18.35 -22.81 10.68
N ALA A 101 19.15 -23.80 10.24
CA ALA A 101 19.30 -25.05 10.97
C ALA A 101 20.13 -24.87 12.27
N ASN A 102 21.02 -23.88 12.30
CA ASN A 102 21.83 -23.53 13.46
C ASN A 102 22.07 -22.01 13.51
N PRO A 103 21.02 -21.21 13.79
CA PRO A 103 21.14 -19.76 13.78
C PRO A 103 22.02 -19.28 14.95
N PRO A 104 22.93 -18.33 14.75
CA PRO A 104 23.71 -17.75 15.84
C PRO A 104 22.78 -17.05 16.86
N GLU A 105 23.04 -17.22 18.15
CA GLU A 105 22.18 -16.70 19.22
C GLU A 105 22.06 -15.17 19.24
N ASP A 106 23.14 -14.49 18.83
CA ASP A 106 23.23 -13.03 18.83
C ASP A 106 22.90 -12.38 17.49
N THR A 107 22.31 -13.14 16.57
CA THR A 107 22.02 -12.67 15.21
C THR A 107 20.55 -12.82 14.89
N LEU A 108 19.94 -11.69 14.49
CA LEU A 108 18.61 -11.67 13.90
C LEU A 108 18.75 -11.63 12.37
N LEU A 109 18.17 -12.61 11.68
CA LEU A 109 18.11 -12.62 10.22
C LEU A 109 16.78 -12.03 9.75
N LEU A 110 16.84 -10.85 9.14
CA LEU A 110 15.71 -10.19 8.47
C LEU A 110 15.86 -10.34 6.97
N ILE A 111 14.94 -11.05 6.33
CA ILE A 111 14.94 -11.25 4.88
C ILE A 111 13.77 -10.49 4.29
N THR A 112 14.03 -9.63 3.30
CA THR A 112 13.01 -9.02 2.46
C THR A 112 13.14 -9.51 1.03
N ALA A 113 12.03 -9.90 0.41
CA ALA A 113 12.04 -10.44 -0.94
C ALA A 113 10.89 -9.88 -1.77
N GLY A 114 11.06 -9.82 -3.09
CA GLY A 114 9.98 -9.54 -4.00
C GLY A 114 8.90 -10.61 -3.98
N LYS A 115 7.91 -10.48 -4.85
CA LYS A 115 6.81 -11.43 -4.98
C LYS A 115 7.31 -12.84 -5.27
N LEU A 116 6.82 -13.80 -4.50
CA LEU A 116 7.04 -15.22 -4.76
C LEU A 116 5.86 -15.83 -5.52
N ASP A 117 6.14 -16.64 -6.52
CA ASP A 117 5.13 -17.52 -7.09
C ASP A 117 4.74 -18.66 -6.11
N ALA A 118 3.66 -19.37 -6.43
CA ALA A 118 3.15 -20.45 -5.56
C ALA A 118 4.18 -21.56 -5.31
N SER A 119 5.00 -21.90 -6.32
CA SER A 119 6.05 -22.90 -6.21
C SER A 119 7.17 -22.45 -5.24
N ALA A 120 7.64 -21.22 -5.38
CA ALA A 120 8.68 -20.66 -4.52
C ALA A 120 8.23 -20.53 -3.06
N ARG A 121 6.97 -20.13 -2.82
CA ARG A 121 6.38 -20.04 -1.46
C ARG A 121 6.34 -21.40 -0.74
N ASN A 122 6.11 -22.47 -1.49
CA ASN A 122 6.10 -23.83 -0.96
C ASN A 122 7.49 -24.49 -1.00
N GLY A 123 8.51 -23.74 -1.38
CA GLY A 123 9.88 -24.23 -1.47
C GLY A 123 10.46 -24.64 -0.12
N LYS A 124 11.38 -25.62 -0.13
CA LYS A 124 12.03 -26.15 1.08
C LYS A 124 12.72 -25.08 1.92
N TRP A 125 13.23 -24.03 1.29
CA TRP A 125 13.89 -22.92 1.99
C TRP A 125 12.88 -22.05 2.76
N VAL A 126 11.70 -21.74 2.17
CA VAL A 126 10.64 -21.00 2.88
C VAL A 126 10.09 -21.81 4.05
N GLN A 127 9.89 -23.12 3.85
CA GLN A 127 9.48 -24.02 4.94
C GLN A 127 10.49 -24.06 6.09
N ALA A 128 11.79 -24.00 5.78
CA ALA A 128 12.84 -23.94 6.79
C ALA A 128 12.80 -22.61 7.57
N LEU A 129 12.61 -21.49 6.87
CA LEU A 129 12.43 -20.17 7.51
C LEU A 129 11.18 -20.13 8.39
N ASP A 130 10.05 -20.72 7.95
CA ASP A 130 8.80 -20.78 8.73
C ASP A 130 8.94 -21.60 10.02
N LYS A 131 9.75 -22.66 10.00
CA LYS A 131 10.07 -23.43 11.19
C LYS A 131 10.97 -22.67 12.18
N ALA A 132 11.91 -21.89 11.66
CA ALA A 132 12.90 -21.17 12.46
C ALA A 132 12.38 -19.82 13.00
N GLY A 133 11.34 -19.24 12.39
CA GLY A 133 10.90 -17.90 12.75
C GLY A 133 9.55 -17.51 12.19
N VAL A 134 9.45 -16.28 11.71
CA VAL A 134 8.23 -15.66 11.21
C VAL A 134 8.31 -15.47 9.70
N VAL A 135 7.27 -15.88 9.01
CA VAL A 135 7.08 -15.66 7.57
C VAL A 135 5.86 -14.77 7.32
N MET A 136 6.04 -13.74 6.53
CA MET A 136 4.97 -12.83 6.10
C MET A 136 4.90 -12.75 4.58
N HIS A 137 3.71 -13.01 4.03
CA HIS A 137 3.42 -12.77 2.62
C HIS A 137 2.54 -11.53 2.50
N VAL A 138 3.08 -10.48 1.89
CA VAL A 138 2.43 -9.18 1.76
C VAL A 138 1.79 -9.07 0.38
N TRP A 139 0.46 -8.99 0.35
CA TRP A 139 -0.32 -8.86 -0.86
C TRP A 139 -0.87 -7.45 -1.02
N PRO A 140 -1.11 -6.99 -2.25
CA PRO A 140 -1.88 -5.78 -2.48
C PRO A 140 -3.24 -5.86 -1.78
N LEU A 141 -3.67 -4.74 -1.23
CA LEU A 141 -4.97 -4.65 -0.57
C LEU A 141 -6.11 -4.71 -1.60
N LYS A 142 -7.18 -5.41 -1.26
CA LYS A 142 -8.41 -5.33 -2.02
C LYS A 142 -9.08 -3.96 -1.80
N PRO A 143 -9.94 -3.48 -2.72
CA PRO A 143 -10.53 -2.15 -2.60
C PRO A 143 -11.20 -1.88 -1.25
N HIS A 144 -11.96 -2.84 -0.69
CA HIS A 144 -12.59 -2.69 0.62
C HIS A 144 -11.62 -2.73 1.80
N GLU A 145 -10.48 -3.45 1.65
CA GLU A 145 -9.40 -3.47 2.63
C GLU A 145 -8.62 -2.15 2.59
N PHE A 146 -8.46 -1.58 1.38
CA PHE A 146 -7.76 -0.32 1.19
C PHE A 146 -8.48 0.84 1.88
N THR A 147 -9.79 1.01 1.69
CA THR A 147 -10.58 2.06 2.36
C THR A 147 -10.46 1.97 3.89
N ARG A 148 -10.53 0.76 4.44
CA ARG A 148 -10.34 0.54 5.88
C ARG A 148 -8.91 0.87 6.33
N TRP A 149 -7.92 0.56 5.51
CA TRP A 149 -6.53 0.86 5.79
C TRP A 149 -6.28 2.37 5.80
N VAL A 150 -6.87 3.13 4.86
CA VAL A 150 -6.83 4.60 4.82
C VAL A 150 -7.39 5.19 6.12
N GLU A 151 -8.58 4.77 6.52
CA GLU A 151 -9.20 5.24 7.77
C GLU A 151 -8.30 4.99 8.99
N GLN A 152 -7.79 3.76 9.12
CA GLN A 152 -6.89 3.41 10.22
C GLN A 152 -5.60 4.23 10.20
N ARG A 153 -5.07 4.50 9.01
CA ARG A 153 -3.86 5.29 8.85
C ARG A 153 -4.07 6.74 9.27
N MET A 154 -5.16 7.38 8.86
CA MET A 154 -5.54 8.72 9.28
C MET A 154 -5.70 8.80 10.80
N ARG A 155 -6.45 7.86 11.39
CA ARG A 155 -6.66 7.81 12.85
C ARG A 155 -5.34 7.62 13.63
N ARG A 156 -4.43 6.78 13.15
CA ARG A 156 -3.09 6.61 13.77
C ARG A 156 -2.27 7.89 13.74
N ARG A 157 -2.53 8.76 12.78
CA ARG A 157 -1.85 10.06 12.65
C ARG A 157 -2.50 11.17 13.47
N GLY A 158 -3.60 10.88 14.17
CA GLY A 158 -4.35 11.86 14.97
C GLY A 158 -5.47 12.56 14.20
N LEU A 159 -5.69 12.19 12.94
CA LEU A 159 -6.79 12.71 12.14
C LEU A 159 -8.06 11.89 12.41
N GLN A 160 -9.21 12.55 12.46
CA GLN A 160 -10.53 11.95 12.69
C GLN A 160 -11.38 12.12 11.43
N PRO A 161 -11.18 11.28 10.39
CA PRO A 161 -11.91 11.41 9.14
C PRO A 161 -13.36 10.94 9.29
N ASP A 162 -14.27 11.60 8.58
CA ASP A 162 -15.58 11.05 8.30
C ASP A 162 -15.52 10.01 7.16
N ALA A 163 -16.63 9.34 6.89
CA ALA A 163 -16.68 8.27 5.88
C ALA A 163 -16.47 8.80 4.45
N ASP A 164 -16.95 10.02 4.20
CA ASP A 164 -16.85 10.67 2.88
C ASP A 164 -15.40 11.12 2.62
N ALA A 165 -14.69 11.68 3.63
CA ALA A 165 -13.27 12.02 3.54
C ALA A 165 -12.39 10.79 3.25
N VAL A 166 -12.65 9.66 3.95
CA VAL A 166 -11.92 8.42 3.71
C VAL A 166 -12.14 7.91 2.28
N THR A 167 -13.39 7.93 1.82
CA THR A 167 -13.75 7.47 0.47
C THR A 167 -13.10 8.35 -0.59
N LEU A 168 -13.17 9.66 -0.41
CA LEU A 168 -12.59 10.64 -1.33
C LEU A 168 -11.07 10.48 -1.42
N LEU A 169 -10.38 10.38 -0.27
CA LEU A 169 -8.93 10.18 -0.26
C LEU A 169 -8.54 8.85 -0.91
N ALA A 170 -9.26 7.77 -0.58
CA ALA A 170 -9.02 6.45 -1.17
C ALA A 170 -9.19 6.46 -2.70
N ASP A 171 -10.21 7.14 -3.19
CA ASP A 171 -10.47 7.30 -4.61
C ASP A 171 -9.38 8.12 -5.33
N ARG A 172 -8.88 9.17 -4.69
CA ARG A 172 -7.82 10.03 -5.27
C ARG A 172 -6.49 9.33 -5.44
N VAL A 173 -6.11 8.50 -4.49
CA VAL A 173 -4.81 7.80 -4.51
C VAL A 173 -4.85 6.44 -5.20
N GLU A 174 -6.02 5.98 -5.66
CA GLU A 174 -6.22 4.82 -6.53
C GLU A 174 -5.60 3.50 -6.03
N GLY A 175 -5.57 3.31 -4.75
CA GLY A 175 -4.94 2.15 -4.15
C GLY A 175 -3.42 2.25 -4.02
N ASN A 176 -2.82 3.36 -4.40
CA ASN A 176 -1.40 3.64 -4.16
C ASN A 176 -1.16 3.98 -2.69
N LEU A 177 -0.68 3.01 -1.92
CA LEU A 177 -0.48 3.17 -0.48
C LEU A 177 0.56 4.26 -0.16
N LEU A 178 1.62 4.37 -0.96
CA LEU A 178 2.66 5.38 -0.73
C LEU A 178 2.13 6.79 -0.96
N ALA A 179 1.39 7.00 -2.06
CA ALA A 179 0.73 8.28 -2.32
C ALA A 179 -0.26 8.62 -1.20
N CYS A 180 -1.04 7.63 -0.72
CA CYS A 180 -1.96 7.82 0.39
C CYS A 180 -1.25 8.30 1.66
N VAL A 181 -0.12 7.68 2.02
CA VAL A 181 0.67 8.11 3.18
C VAL A 181 1.16 9.52 3.02
N GLN A 182 1.65 9.89 1.84
CA GLN A 182 2.10 11.26 1.57
C GLN A 182 0.98 12.28 1.71
N GLU A 183 -0.21 11.98 1.19
CA GLU A 183 -1.37 12.88 1.34
C GLU A 183 -1.82 12.98 2.80
N ILE A 184 -1.85 11.89 3.56
CA ILE A 184 -2.17 11.91 5.00
C ILE A 184 -1.16 12.74 5.79
N GLU A 185 0.15 12.65 5.48
CA GLU A 185 1.17 13.47 6.11
C GLU A 185 1.01 14.96 5.78
N LYS A 186 0.69 15.30 4.54
CA LYS A 186 0.40 16.70 4.15
C LYS A 186 -0.81 17.25 4.90
N LEU A 187 -1.90 16.47 4.96
CA LEU A 187 -3.09 16.84 5.73
C LEU A 187 -2.74 17.13 7.19
N TYR A 188 -1.99 16.23 7.81
CA TYR A 188 -1.57 16.41 9.19
C TYR A 188 -0.67 17.64 9.39
N LEU A 189 0.27 17.90 8.49
CA LEU A 189 1.16 19.07 8.56
C LEU A 189 0.39 20.38 8.38
N SER A 190 -0.66 20.37 7.58
CA SER A 190 -1.48 21.56 7.32
C SER A 190 -2.52 21.83 8.41
N LEU A 191 -3.15 20.79 8.95
CA LEU A 191 -4.31 20.90 9.85
C LEU A 191 -3.99 20.61 11.32
N GLY A 192 -2.92 19.84 11.59
CA GLY A 192 -2.69 19.24 12.89
C GLY A 192 -3.61 18.04 13.15
N GLU A 193 -3.78 17.71 14.45
CA GLU A 193 -4.75 16.68 14.86
C GLU A 193 -6.17 17.27 14.85
N GLY A 194 -7.15 16.47 14.41
CA GLY A 194 -8.54 16.93 14.42
C GLY A 194 -9.45 16.23 13.42
N VAL A 195 -10.66 16.75 13.31
CA VAL A 195 -11.68 16.26 12.39
C VAL A 195 -11.32 16.64 10.95
N VAL A 196 -11.51 15.69 10.05
CA VAL A 196 -11.26 15.85 8.62
C VAL A 196 -12.51 15.37 7.88
N ASP A 197 -13.20 16.30 7.26
CA ASP A 197 -14.34 16.03 6.38
C ASP A 197 -13.92 16.04 4.90
N ALA A 198 -14.87 15.73 4.04
CA ALA A 198 -14.63 15.68 2.60
C ALA A 198 -14.27 17.07 2.03
N ASP A 199 -14.86 18.16 2.55
CA ASP A 199 -14.58 19.51 2.08
C ASP A 199 -13.12 19.90 2.42
N THR A 200 -12.65 19.53 3.60
CA THR A 200 -11.24 19.68 3.99
C THR A 200 -10.29 18.94 3.04
N ILE A 201 -10.62 17.70 2.64
CA ILE A 201 -9.83 16.95 1.65
C ILE A 201 -9.81 17.67 0.31
N LEU A 202 -10.96 18.20 -0.12
CA LEU A 202 -11.05 18.94 -1.38
C LEU A 202 -10.20 20.21 -1.37
N GLU A 203 -10.25 20.98 -0.32
CA GLU A 203 -9.49 22.23 -0.17
C GLU A 203 -7.98 21.97 -0.15
N GLN A 204 -7.52 21.02 0.68
CA GLN A 204 -6.09 20.75 0.87
C GLN A 204 -5.43 20.07 -0.33
N VAL A 205 -6.17 19.29 -1.10
CA VAL A 205 -5.63 18.64 -2.31
C VAL A 205 -5.81 19.50 -3.53
N ALA A 206 -6.69 20.51 -3.51
CA ALA A 206 -6.89 21.47 -4.58
C ALA A 206 -5.74 22.52 -4.70
N ASP A 207 -4.90 22.64 -3.68
CA ASP A 207 -3.85 23.67 -3.62
C ASP A 207 -2.71 23.47 -4.64
N ASN A 208 -2.69 22.39 -5.42
CA ASN A 208 -1.67 22.15 -6.43
C ASN A 208 -2.16 22.23 -7.89
N ALA A 209 -3.46 22.38 -8.13
CA ALA A 209 -3.95 22.63 -9.49
C ALA A 209 -5.19 23.55 -9.45
N ARG A 210 -5.15 24.67 -10.16
CA ARG A 210 -6.32 25.54 -10.40
C ARG A 210 -7.50 24.77 -11.00
N TYR A 211 -7.23 23.60 -11.58
CA TYR A 211 -8.20 22.71 -12.18
C TYR A 211 -8.00 21.29 -11.69
N ASP A 212 -9.06 20.71 -11.14
CA ASP A 212 -9.07 19.32 -10.67
C ASP A 212 -9.61 18.40 -11.78
N VAL A 213 -8.96 17.25 -11.99
CA VAL A 213 -9.44 16.23 -12.94
C VAL A 213 -10.83 15.73 -12.55
N PHE A 214 -11.18 15.71 -11.27
CA PHE A 214 -12.53 15.35 -10.80
C PHE A 214 -13.56 16.44 -11.12
N ALA A 215 -13.18 17.72 -11.08
CA ALA A 215 -14.03 18.82 -11.55
C ALA A 215 -14.34 18.69 -13.05
N LEU A 216 -13.38 18.18 -13.85
CA LEU A 216 -13.62 17.85 -15.26
C LEU A 216 -14.68 16.74 -15.38
N VAL A 217 -14.54 15.66 -14.61
CA VAL A 217 -15.48 14.55 -14.60
C VAL A 217 -16.89 15.03 -14.23
N ASP A 218 -17.02 15.82 -13.18
CA ASP A 218 -18.30 16.33 -12.70
C ASP A 218 -18.96 17.30 -13.69
N SER A 219 -18.15 18.16 -14.33
CA SER A 219 -18.62 19.04 -15.41
C SER A 219 -19.13 18.24 -16.62
N ALA A 220 -18.39 17.19 -17.00
CA ALA A 220 -18.79 16.30 -18.10
C ALA A 220 -20.08 15.54 -17.75
N LEU A 221 -20.19 15.00 -16.52
CA LEU A 221 -21.42 14.38 -16.00
C LEU A 221 -22.60 15.35 -15.96
N GLY A 222 -22.37 16.60 -15.61
CA GLY A 222 -23.37 17.68 -15.65
C GLY A 222 -23.83 18.03 -17.07
N GLY A 223 -23.07 17.63 -18.10
CA GLY A 223 -23.31 17.96 -19.50
C GLY A 223 -22.85 19.36 -19.88
N ASP A 224 -22.03 20.00 -19.04
CA ASP A 224 -21.46 21.32 -19.32
C ASP A 224 -20.20 21.19 -20.18
N ALA A 225 -20.39 21.09 -21.51
CA ALA A 225 -19.30 20.91 -22.46
C ALA A 225 -18.31 22.08 -22.45
N VAL A 226 -18.82 23.32 -22.30
CA VAL A 226 -18.00 24.54 -22.34
C VAL A 226 -17.05 24.54 -21.12
N ARG A 227 -17.59 24.28 -19.94
CA ARG A 227 -16.81 24.21 -18.72
C ARG A 227 -15.81 23.03 -18.76
N SER A 228 -16.22 21.87 -19.25
CA SER A 228 -15.36 20.69 -19.40
C SER A 228 -14.14 20.98 -20.28
N VAL A 229 -14.33 21.61 -21.43
CA VAL A 229 -13.23 22.01 -22.33
C VAL A 229 -12.32 23.05 -21.66
N ARG A 230 -12.86 24.01 -20.93
CA ARG A 230 -12.06 25.00 -20.20
C ARG A 230 -11.22 24.37 -19.12
N ILE A 231 -11.79 23.42 -18.33
CA ILE A 231 -11.04 22.68 -17.29
C ILE A 231 -9.95 21.83 -17.95
N LEU A 232 -10.25 21.13 -19.03
CA LEU A 232 -9.27 20.31 -19.75
C LEU A 232 -8.09 21.14 -20.28
N GLN A 233 -8.36 22.33 -20.82
CA GLN A 233 -7.30 23.24 -21.25
C GLN A 233 -6.46 23.75 -20.08
N GLY A 234 -7.07 24.02 -18.92
CA GLY A 234 -6.38 24.40 -17.71
C GLY A 234 -5.48 23.29 -17.20
N LEU A 235 -5.97 22.05 -17.10
CA LEU A 235 -5.18 20.86 -16.71
C LEU A 235 -3.98 20.66 -17.63
N ASN A 236 -4.15 20.84 -18.93
CA ASN A 236 -3.05 20.74 -19.89
C ASN A 236 -2.03 21.87 -19.72
N ALA A 237 -2.46 23.11 -19.45
CA ALA A 237 -1.58 24.25 -19.18
C ALA A 237 -0.79 24.08 -17.86
N GLU A 238 -1.35 23.41 -16.87
CA GLU A 238 -0.70 23.07 -15.59
C GLU A 238 0.20 21.83 -15.68
N GLY A 239 0.32 21.22 -16.85
CA GLY A 239 1.20 20.07 -17.09
C GLY A 239 0.65 18.74 -16.54
N VAL A 240 -0.65 18.66 -16.28
CA VAL A 240 -1.29 17.41 -15.88
C VAL A 240 -1.18 16.40 -17.01
N VAL A 241 -0.64 15.24 -16.71
CA VAL A 241 -0.38 14.18 -17.70
C VAL A 241 -1.70 13.66 -18.27
N SER A 242 -1.83 13.64 -19.60
CA SER A 242 -3.07 13.26 -20.30
C SER A 242 -3.59 11.88 -19.92
N GLN A 243 -2.70 10.95 -19.53
CA GLN A 243 -3.06 9.62 -19.06
C GLN A 243 -3.92 9.64 -17.79
N ILE A 244 -3.69 10.61 -16.89
CA ILE A 244 -4.48 10.78 -15.65
C ILE A 244 -5.90 11.22 -16.01
N VAL A 245 -6.03 12.15 -16.95
CA VAL A 245 -7.35 12.62 -17.43
C VAL A 245 -8.14 11.50 -18.11
N VAL A 246 -7.50 10.78 -19.04
CA VAL A 246 -8.11 9.64 -19.75
C VAL A 246 -8.52 8.54 -18.77
N TRP A 247 -7.67 8.27 -17.79
CA TRP A 247 -7.97 7.29 -16.76
C TRP A 247 -9.21 7.68 -15.92
N ALA A 248 -9.27 8.93 -15.41
CA ALA A 248 -10.40 9.39 -14.60
C ALA A 248 -11.72 9.31 -15.35
N LEU A 249 -11.74 9.81 -16.60
CA LEU A 249 -12.92 9.72 -17.47
C LEU A 249 -13.30 8.26 -17.76
N SER A 250 -12.33 7.41 -18.08
CA SER A 250 -12.59 5.99 -18.36
C SER A 250 -13.13 5.24 -17.16
N ARG A 251 -12.64 5.53 -15.95
CA ARG A 251 -13.15 4.98 -14.70
C ARG A 251 -14.62 5.36 -14.49
N GLU A 252 -14.91 6.64 -14.63
CA GLU A 252 -16.26 7.16 -14.44
C GLU A 252 -17.25 6.55 -15.44
N ILE A 253 -16.89 6.50 -16.72
CA ILE A 253 -17.71 5.88 -17.77
C ILE A 253 -18.02 4.42 -17.45
N ARG A 254 -17.03 3.63 -16.99
CA ARG A 254 -17.25 2.21 -16.60
C ARG A 254 -18.19 2.10 -15.39
N THR A 255 -18.03 3.00 -14.42
CA THR A 255 -18.88 3.02 -13.23
C THR A 255 -20.33 3.37 -13.62
N LEU A 256 -20.50 4.40 -14.47
CA LEU A 256 -21.81 4.78 -14.99
C LEU A 256 -22.45 3.68 -15.81
N ALA A 257 -21.68 3.00 -16.69
CA ALA A 257 -22.20 1.90 -17.50
C ALA A 257 -22.71 0.76 -16.61
N ALA A 258 -21.97 0.41 -15.54
CA ALA A 258 -22.41 -0.59 -14.57
C ALA A 258 -23.69 -0.18 -13.83
N MET A 259 -23.79 1.11 -13.42
CA MET A 259 -24.99 1.64 -12.78
C MET A 259 -26.17 1.69 -13.75
N ALA A 260 -25.97 2.13 -14.98
CA ALA A 260 -27.01 2.20 -16.01
C ALA A 260 -27.56 0.82 -16.34
N ALA A 261 -26.72 -0.20 -16.45
CA ALA A 261 -27.16 -1.59 -16.64
C ALA A 261 -28.01 -2.10 -15.46
N ALA A 262 -27.65 -1.74 -14.23
CA ALA A 262 -28.46 -2.08 -13.05
C ALA A 262 -29.81 -1.36 -13.04
N VAL A 263 -29.87 -0.09 -13.44
CA VAL A 263 -31.12 0.68 -13.59
C VAL A 263 -31.98 0.09 -14.70
N ALA A 264 -31.40 -0.27 -15.84
CA ALA A 264 -32.10 -0.92 -16.94
C ALA A 264 -32.68 -2.29 -16.54
N SER A 265 -32.09 -2.99 -15.59
CA SER A 265 -32.66 -4.22 -14.99
C SER A 265 -33.77 -3.99 -13.98
N GLY A 266 -34.29 -2.74 -13.83
CA GLY A 266 -35.42 -2.38 -12.97
C GLY A 266 -35.07 -1.92 -11.56
N GLN A 267 -33.78 -1.71 -11.27
CA GLN A 267 -33.39 -1.20 -9.95
C GLN A 267 -33.55 0.34 -9.88
N GLN A 268 -33.94 0.85 -8.72
CA GLN A 268 -34.06 2.30 -8.54
C GLN A 268 -32.70 2.99 -8.59
N ALA A 269 -32.56 4.07 -9.35
CA ALA A 269 -31.32 4.80 -9.54
C ALA A 269 -30.66 5.24 -8.22
N ALA A 270 -31.46 5.77 -7.27
CA ALA A 270 -30.95 6.19 -5.95
C ALA A 270 -30.35 5.03 -5.14
N ALA A 271 -30.96 3.84 -5.21
CA ALA A 271 -30.44 2.63 -4.54
C ALA A 271 -29.14 2.14 -5.19
N VAL A 272 -29.06 2.19 -6.52
CA VAL A 272 -27.87 1.83 -7.30
C VAL A 272 -26.72 2.77 -6.97
N VAL A 273 -26.93 4.09 -7.01
CA VAL A 273 -25.94 5.12 -6.67
C VAL A 273 -25.41 4.93 -5.24
N SER A 274 -26.30 4.65 -4.28
CA SER A 274 -25.89 4.38 -2.88
C SER A 274 -25.07 3.11 -2.73
N ARG A 275 -25.39 2.04 -3.47
CA ARG A 275 -24.64 0.78 -3.48
C ARG A 275 -23.24 0.92 -4.04
N HIS A 276 -23.07 1.77 -5.06
CA HIS A 276 -21.77 2.07 -5.67
C HIS A 276 -20.92 3.06 -4.84
N ARG A 277 -21.35 3.41 -3.62
CA ARG A 277 -20.65 4.28 -2.67
C ARG A 277 -20.23 5.63 -3.29
N VAL A 278 -21.11 6.18 -4.13
CA VAL A 278 -20.91 7.52 -4.68
C VAL A 278 -20.93 8.53 -3.55
N TRP A 279 -19.90 9.35 -3.48
CA TRP A 279 -19.77 10.42 -2.48
C TRP A 279 -21.02 11.32 -2.43
N ALA A 280 -21.41 11.76 -1.22
CA ALA A 280 -22.68 12.47 -0.99
C ALA A 280 -22.88 13.70 -1.90
N ALA A 281 -21.85 14.54 -2.05
CA ALA A 281 -21.88 15.72 -2.91
C ALA A 281 -22.04 15.40 -4.42
N ARG A 282 -21.60 14.21 -4.86
CA ARG A 282 -21.70 13.79 -6.27
C ARG A 282 -22.99 13.01 -6.58
N LYS A 283 -23.74 12.57 -5.57
CA LYS A 283 -24.96 11.76 -5.79
C LYS A 283 -25.96 12.44 -6.74
N ALA A 284 -26.15 13.74 -6.58
CA ALA A 284 -27.08 14.51 -7.41
C ALA A 284 -26.66 14.51 -8.89
N VAL A 285 -25.39 14.82 -9.18
CA VAL A 285 -24.89 14.90 -10.56
C VAL A 285 -24.84 13.51 -11.21
N VAL A 286 -24.44 12.48 -10.48
CA VAL A 286 -24.42 11.10 -10.99
C VAL A 286 -25.84 10.58 -11.24
N THR A 287 -26.81 10.85 -10.34
CA THR A 287 -28.20 10.46 -10.55
C THR A 287 -28.80 11.14 -11.77
N ALA A 288 -28.54 12.45 -11.94
CA ALA A 288 -28.99 13.18 -13.13
C ALA A 288 -28.33 12.64 -14.43
N ALA A 289 -27.06 12.29 -14.38
CA ALA A 289 -26.37 11.67 -15.51
C ALA A 289 -27.02 10.32 -15.89
N LEU A 290 -27.32 9.45 -14.91
CA LEU A 290 -27.97 8.16 -15.14
C LEU A 290 -29.37 8.29 -15.74
N GLN A 291 -30.11 9.33 -15.37
CA GLN A 291 -31.44 9.61 -15.96
C GLN A 291 -31.36 10.10 -17.41
N ARG A 292 -30.27 10.78 -17.77
CA ARG A 292 -30.05 11.33 -19.10
C ARG A 292 -29.38 10.35 -20.06
N LEU A 293 -28.54 9.48 -19.57
CA LEU A 293 -27.79 8.50 -20.36
C LEU A 293 -28.60 7.22 -20.47
N SER A 294 -29.14 6.94 -21.67
CA SER A 294 -29.70 5.63 -21.95
C SER A 294 -28.60 4.57 -22.05
N PRO A 295 -28.81 3.35 -21.53
CA PRO A 295 -27.91 2.23 -21.86
C PRO A 295 -27.98 1.98 -23.36
N ALA A 296 -26.82 1.93 -24.00
CA ALA A 296 -26.70 1.55 -25.42
C ALA A 296 -26.87 0.04 -25.57
#